data_d5522c0f270c17953eb5b52aa15e6f16
#
_entry.id   d5522c0f270c17953eb5b52aa15e6f16
#
_cell.length_a   1.000
_cell.length_b   1.000
_cell.length_c   1.000
_cell.angle_alpha   90.00
_cell.angle_beta   90.00
_cell.angle_gamma   90.00
#
_symmetry.space_group_name_H-M   'P 1'
#
loop_
_entity.id
_entity.type
_entity.pdbx_description
1 polymer ?
#
loop_
_entity_poly.entity_id
_entity_poly.type
_entity_poly.pdbx_seq_one_letter_code
_entity_poly.pdbx_strand_id
1 'polypeptide(L)'
;MNRVDIVNRTNAPVGMRARPMPVRIVLVDDHSIMRQGLRAVLEREDDLRVVGEAGTPADAVAAVAATRPHVVLLDLKLTAGPQTDGLDVCRKLCAAHPGIGVLVLTTFAEDRLVVESVQAGARGYVVKDVDTTELVRAIRAVSRGESAFDARSASAMVRSLSGGVPDRERLTERELDVLRLLARGLSNRAIGAELFISETTVKFHVGNLMRKLMVSRRAEAVYAATKLGLL
;
A
#
# COMPACT_ATOMS: atom_id res chain seq x y z
N MET A 1 24.45 73.56 -27.98
CA MET A 1 24.21 72.42 -28.87
C MET A 1 24.47 71.17 -28.06
N ASN A 2 23.43 70.67 -27.38
CA ASN A 2 23.52 69.46 -26.53
C ASN A 2 22.93 68.28 -27.28
N ARG A 3 23.75 67.26 -27.48
CA ARG A 3 23.36 65.96 -28.01
C ARG A 3 22.92 65.11 -26.84
N VAL A 4 21.62 64.72 -26.83
CA VAL A 4 21.04 63.80 -25.87
C VAL A 4 21.27 62.40 -26.40
N ASP A 5 22.08 61.60 -25.68
CA ASP A 5 22.25 60.16 -25.94
C ASP A 5 21.04 59.40 -25.45
N ILE A 6 20.30 58.79 -26.38
CA ILE A 6 19.22 57.86 -26.08
C ILE A 6 19.82 56.49 -25.76
N VAL A 7 19.88 56.16 -24.47
CA VAL A 7 20.27 54.82 -24.00
C VAL A 7 19.18 53.83 -24.40
N ASN A 8 19.53 52.99 -25.36
CA ASN A 8 18.72 51.83 -25.80
C ASN A 8 18.67 50.77 -24.70
N ARG A 9 17.56 50.71 -23.94
CA ARG A 9 17.33 49.64 -22.99
C ARG A 9 16.96 48.36 -23.77
N THR A 10 17.95 47.51 -23.94
CA THR A 10 17.81 46.14 -24.42
C THR A 10 16.90 45.37 -23.45
N ASN A 11 15.74 45.03 -23.98
CA ASN A 11 14.72 44.20 -23.33
C ASN A 11 15.30 42.78 -23.23
N ALA A 12 15.87 42.42 -22.07
CA ALA A 12 16.30 41.04 -21.81
C ALA A 12 15.04 40.13 -21.77
N PRO A 13 15.05 38.97 -22.44
CA PRO A 13 13.93 38.08 -22.42
C PRO A 13 13.70 37.60 -20.98
N VAL A 14 12.46 37.83 -20.51
CA VAL A 14 11.95 37.32 -19.23
C VAL A 14 12.26 35.83 -19.13
N GLY A 15 13.06 35.48 -18.10
CA GLY A 15 13.65 34.18 -17.91
C GLY A 15 12.66 33.04 -18.07
N MET A 16 12.97 32.18 -19.01
CA MET A 16 12.40 30.84 -19.14
C MET A 16 12.76 30.10 -17.86
N ARG A 17 11.83 30.07 -16.87
CA ARG A 17 11.97 29.21 -15.69
C ARG A 17 12.10 27.80 -16.21
N ALA A 18 13.26 27.17 -15.97
CA ALA A 18 13.46 25.78 -16.30
C ALA A 18 12.29 24.98 -15.71
N ARG A 19 11.54 24.28 -16.55
CA ARG A 19 10.50 23.39 -16.05
C ARG A 19 11.15 22.39 -15.11
N PRO A 20 10.63 22.21 -13.89
CA PRO A 20 11.18 21.21 -12.98
C PRO A 20 11.16 19.84 -13.68
N MET A 21 12.24 19.09 -13.51
CA MET A 21 12.31 17.73 -14.07
C MET A 21 11.15 16.89 -13.55
N PRO A 22 10.44 16.16 -14.42
CA PRO A 22 9.27 15.39 -14.02
C PRO A 22 9.66 14.30 -13.01
N VAL A 23 8.77 14.00 -12.07
CA VAL A 23 8.89 12.88 -11.14
C VAL A 23 8.80 11.58 -11.95
N ARG A 24 9.86 10.80 -11.94
CA ARG A 24 9.97 9.53 -12.66
C ARG A 24 9.39 8.41 -11.81
N ILE A 25 8.45 7.67 -12.36
CA ILE A 25 7.66 6.66 -11.63
C ILE A 25 7.82 5.29 -12.30
N VAL A 26 8.00 4.24 -11.51
CA VAL A 26 7.85 2.85 -11.94
C VAL A 26 6.58 2.29 -11.31
N LEU A 27 5.74 1.64 -12.13
CA LEU A 27 4.52 0.94 -11.70
C LEU A 27 4.82 -0.54 -11.52
N VAL A 28 4.49 -1.09 -10.36
CA VAL A 28 4.69 -2.50 -10.02
C VAL A 28 3.37 -3.09 -9.53
N ASP A 29 2.71 -3.88 -10.39
CA ASP A 29 1.42 -4.50 -10.15
C ASP A 29 1.28 -5.69 -11.11
N ASP A 30 0.75 -6.83 -10.70
CA ASP A 30 0.57 -7.98 -11.57
C ASP A 30 -0.60 -7.84 -12.55
N HIS A 31 -1.53 -6.91 -12.29
CA HIS A 31 -2.67 -6.62 -13.15
C HIS A 31 -2.33 -5.59 -14.25
N SER A 32 -2.20 -6.03 -15.49
CA SER A 32 -1.85 -5.16 -16.62
C SER A 32 -2.85 -4.02 -16.85
N ILE A 33 -4.15 -4.27 -16.66
CA ILE A 33 -5.21 -3.25 -16.80
C ILE A 33 -5.03 -2.16 -15.74
N MET A 34 -4.65 -2.52 -14.51
CA MET A 34 -4.39 -1.55 -13.44
C MET A 34 -3.20 -0.65 -13.80
N ARG A 35 -2.09 -1.25 -14.28
CA ARG A 35 -0.93 -0.46 -14.72
C ARG A 35 -1.27 0.50 -15.84
N GLN A 36 -2.03 0.06 -16.85
CA GLN A 36 -2.49 0.93 -17.95
C GLN A 36 -3.36 2.07 -17.45
N GLY A 37 -4.31 1.78 -16.54
CA GLY A 37 -5.16 2.80 -15.93
C GLY A 37 -4.36 3.84 -15.14
N LEU A 38 -3.43 3.38 -14.29
CA LEU A 38 -2.56 4.26 -13.52
C LEU A 38 -1.68 5.11 -14.44
N ARG A 39 -1.07 4.53 -15.47
CA ARG A 39 -0.30 5.29 -16.46
C ARG A 39 -1.14 6.40 -17.10
N ALA A 40 -2.32 6.05 -17.60
CA ALA A 40 -3.20 7.00 -18.29
C ALA A 40 -3.63 8.17 -17.39
N VAL A 41 -3.77 7.92 -16.08
CA VAL A 41 -4.13 8.93 -15.10
C VAL A 41 -2.93 9.79 -14.72
N LEU A 42 -1.78 9.18 -14.43
CA LEU A 42 -0.59 9.89 -13.97
C LEU A 42 0.05 10.74 -15.07
N GLU A 43 0.02 10.28 -16.33
CA GLU A 43 0.57 11.04 -17.46
C GLU A 43 -0.31 12.23 -17.91
N ARG A 44 -1.46 12.46 -17.26
CA ARG A 44 -2.21 13.74 -17.39
C ARG A 44 -1.56 14.88 -16.62
N GLU A 45 -0.71 14.56 -15.64
CA GLU A 45 0.01 15.54 -14.84
C GLU A 45 1.33 15.87 -15.53
N ASP A 46 1.58 17.15 -15.83
CA ASP A 46 2.76 17.62 -16.57
C ASP A 46 4.08 17.33 -15.86
N ASP A 47 4.03 17.16 -14.53
CA ASP A 47 5.17 16.94 -13.65
C ASP A 47 5.38 15.46 -13.27
N LEU A 48 4.57 14.52 -13.78
CA LEU A 48 4.71 13.09 -13.53
C LEU A 48 5.04 12.32 -14.82
N ARG A 49 5.92 11.31 -14.73
CA ARG A 49 6.28 10.49 -15.88
C ARG A 49 6.44 9.02 -15.48
N VAL A 50 5.68 8.14 -16.08
CA VAL A 50 5.86 6.69 -15.93
C VAL A 50 7.02 6.24 -16.83
N VAL A 51 8.12 5.81 -16.22
CA VAL A 51 9.36 5.44 -16.92
C VAL A 51 9.58 3.92 -17.00
N GLY A 52 8.76 3.14 -16.32
CA GLY A 52 8.82 1.67 -16.36
C GLY A 52 7.60 1.03 -15.74
N GLU A 53 7.37 -0.22 -16.09
CA GLU A 53 6.32 -1.07 -15.55
C GLU A 53 6.87 -2.46 -15.27
N ALA A 54 6.33 -3.13 -14.25
CA ALA A 54 6.67 -4.49 -13.90
C ALA A 54 5.44 -5.25 -13.39
N GLY A 55 5.33 -6.52 -13.76
CA GLY A 55 4.29 -7.42 -13.28
C GLY A 55 4.79 -8.48 -12.31
N THR A 56 6.11 -8.59 -12.14
CA THR A 56 6.75 -9.58 -11.27
C THR A 56 7.83 -8.96 -10.39
N PRO A 57 8.21 -9.59 -9.27
CA PRO A 57 9.31 -9.14 -8.42
C PRO A 57 10.64 -8.97 -9.17
N ALA A 58 10.97 -9.87 -10.09
CA ALA A 58 12.21 -9.80 -10.86
C ALA A 58 12.22 -8.62 -11.84
N ASP A 59 11.10 -8.41 -12.55
CA ASP A 59 10.95 -7.28 -13.48
C ASP A 59 10.98 -5.94 -12.72
N ALA A 60 10.42 -5.88 -11.50
CA ALA A 60 10.44 -4.68 -10.67
C ALA A 60 11.87 -4.25 -10.35
N VAL A 61 12.72 -5.17 -9.90
CA VAL A 61 14.13 -4.88 -9.62
C VAL A 61 14.87 -4.44 -10.88
N ALA A 62 14.66 -5.14 -12.02
CA ALA A 62 15.29 -4.79 -13.29
C ALA A 62 14.83 -3.41 -13.80
N ALA A 63 13.53 -3.10 -13.75
CA ALA A 63 12.99 -1.82 -14.18
C ALA A 63 13.54 -0.65 -13.35
N VAL A 64 13.62 -0.81 -12.02
CA VAL A 64 14.18 0.22 -11.13
C VAL A 64 15.66 0.46 -11.40
N ALA A 65 16.46 -0.61 -11.57
CA ALA A 65 17.89 -0.50 -11.88
C ALA A 65 18.13 0.22 -13.21
N ALA A 66 17.33 -0.10 -14.24
CA ALA A 66 17.48 0.47 -15.59
C ALA A 66 17.00 1.92 -15.66
N THR A 67 15.91 2.27 -14.96
CA THR A 67 15.25 3.57 -15.12
C THR A 67 15.61 4.58 -14.02
N ARG A 68 16.12 4.14 -12.86
CA ARG A 68 16.41 4.97 -11.68
C ARG A 68 15.27 5.97 -11.39
N PRO A 69 14.08 5.48 -11.04
CA PRO A 69 12.92 6.33 -10.77
C PRO A 69 13.07 7.09 -9.45
N HIS A 70 12.30 8.17 -9.27
CA HIS A 70 12.16 8.85 -8.00
C HIS A 70 11.18 8.11 -7.07
N VAL A 71 10.10 7.54 -7.65
CA VAL A 71 9.03 6.85 -6.92
C VAL A 71 8.73 5.50 -7.58
N VAL A 72 8.49 4.50 -6.74
CA VAL A 72 7.91 3.21 -7.15
C VAL A 72 6.52 3.11 -6.54
N LEU A 73 5.49 2.96 -7.38
CA LEU A 73 4.16 2.53 -6.95
C LEU A 73 4.16 1.00 -6.91
N LEU A 74 4.00 0.43 -5.74
CA LEU A 74 4.18 -0.99 -5.49
C LEU A 74 2.91 -1.65 -4.95
N ASP A 75 2.33 -2.58 -5.69
CA ASP A 75 1.36 -3.50 -5.09
C ASP A 75 2.06 -4.54 -4.22
N LEU A 76 1.46 -4.88 -3.10
CA LEU A 76 1.96 -5.92 -2.21
C LEU A 76 1.69 -7.33 -2.73
N LYS A 77 0.68 -7.50 -3.60
CA LYS A 77 0.33 -8.79 -4.19
C LYS A 77 0.77 -8.80 -5.65
N LEU A 78 1.91 -9.42 -5.94
CA LEU A 78 2.53 -9.45 -7.28
C LEU A 78 2.38 -10.78 -8.04
N THR A 79 1.72 -11.77 -7.48
CA THR A 79 1.43 -13.06 -8.12
C THR A 79 0.41 -13.83 -7.28
N ALA A 80 -0.08 -14.96 -7.78
CA ALA A 80 -0.92 -15.90 -7.01
C ALA A 80 -0.20 -16.56 -5.80
N GLY A 81 0.96 -16.04 -5.39
CA GLY A 81 1.79 -16.46 -4.27
C GLY A 81 1.39 -15.83 -2.92
N PRO A 82 2.18 -16.03 -1.88
CA PRO A 82 1.94 -15.45 -0.57
C PRO A 82 2.00 -13.91 -0.63
N GLN A 83 1.17 -13.22 0.16
CA GLN A 83 1.02 -11.76 0.22
C GLN A 83 2.33 -10.98 0.54
N THR A 84 3.42 -11.68 0.80
CA THR A 84 4.71 -11.13 1.25
C THR A 84 5.66 -10.75 0.11
N ASP A 85 5.39 -11.16 -1.13
CA ASP A 85 6.31 -10.93 -2.25
C ASP A 85 6.57 -9.44 -2.50
N GLY A 86 5.55 -8.58 -2.38
CA GLY A 86 5.70 -7.14 -2.50
C GLY A 86 6.51 -6.50 -1.37
N LEU A 87 6.40 -7.00 -0.14
CA LEU A 87 7.23 -6.55 0.99
C LEU A 87 8.71 -6.87 0.78
N ASP A 88 9.01 -8.04 0.22
CA ASP A 88 10.39 -8.43 -0.10
C ASP A 88 10.96 -7.58 -1.22
N VAL A 89 10.15 -7.25 -2.24
CA VAL A 89 10.52 -6.29 -3.28
C VAL A 89 10.79 -4.92 -2.65
N CYS A 90 9.93 -4.43 -1.78
CA CYS A 90 10.12 -3.15 -1.07
C CYS A 90 11.47 -3.12 -0.35
N ARG A 91 11.78 -4.14 0.49
CA ARG A 91 13.06 -4.22 1.20
C ARG A 91 14.27 -4.21 0.27
N LYS A 92 14.23 -5.02 -0.80
CA LYS A 92 15.30 -5.09 -1.80
C LYS A 92 15.54 -3.76 -2.50
N LEU A 93 14.46 -3.08 -2.92
CA LEU A 93 14.53 -1.80 -3.61
C LEU A 93 15.09 -0.70 -2.69
N CYS A 94 14.58 -0.61 -1.45
CA CYS A 94 15.04 0.39 -0.48
C CYS A 94 16.50 0.16 -0.06
N ALA A 95 16.93 -1.10 0.09
CA ALA A 95 18.32 -1.43 0.42
C ALA A 95 19.29 -1.13 -0.73
N ALA A 96 18.89 -1.44 -1.98
CA ALA A 96 19.74 -1.21 -3.15
C ALA A 96 19.77 0.26 -3.62
N HIS A 97 18.72 1.04 -3.31
CA HIS A 97 18.52 2.41 -3.76
C HIS A 97 18.04 3.32 -2.62
N PRO A 98 18.94 3.78 -1.70
CA PRO A 98 18.54 4.53 -0.48
C PRO A 98 17.75 5.82 -0.73
N GLY A 99 17.85 6.38 -1.94
CA GLY A 99 17.12 7.61 -2.34
C GLY A 99 15.70 7.38 -2.89
N ILE A 100 15.33 6.11 -3.17
CA ILE A 100 14.05 5.81 -3.82
C ILE A 100 12.88 6.01 -2.85
N GLY A 101 11.79 6.57 -3.35
CA GLY A 101 10.52 6.62 -2.63
C GLY A 101 9.64 5.42 -3.00
N VAL A 102 9.38 4.52 -2.06
CA VAL A 102 8.40 3.45 -2.29
C VAL A 102 7.06 3.86 -1.69
N LEU A 103 6.03 3.96 -2.54
CA LEU A 103 4.64 4.16 -2.18
C LEU A 103 3.87 2.87 -2.45
N VAL A 104 3.43 2.23 -1.38
CA VAL A 104 2.58 1.03 -1.49
C VAL A 104 1.18 1.44 -1.93
N LEU A 105 0.65 0.78 -2.96
CA LEU A 105 -0.70 0.95 -3.48
C LEU A 105 -1.38 -0.42 -3.57
N THR A 106 -2.27 -0.74 -2.64
CA THR A 106 -2.84 -2.08 -2.49
C THR A 106 -4.34 -2.08 -2.19
N THR A 107 -5.02 -3.18 -2.44
CA THR A 107 -6.42 -3.38 -2.02
C THR A 107 -6.57 -3.73 -0.54
N PHE A 108 -5.47 -4.05 0.15
CA PHE A 108 -5.49 -4.48 1.54
C PHE A 108 -5.32 -3.29 2.49
N ALA A 109 -6.21 -3.21 3.49
CA ALA A 109 -6.19 -2.18 4.52
C ALA A 109 -5.87 -2.78 5.90
N GLU A 110 -5.05 -3.83 5.96
CA GLU A 110 -4.65 -4.50 7.20
C GLU A 110 -3.55 -3.69 7.91
N ASP A 111 -3.78 -3.30 9.17
CA ASP A 111 -2.84 -2.55 10.00
C ASP A 111 -1.43 -3.16 10.01
N ARG A 112 -1.35 -4.49 10.00
CA ARG A 112 -0.11 -5.23 9.95
C ARG A 112 0.69 -4.92 8.67
N LEU A 113 0.04 -4.92 7.50
CA LEU A 113 0.72 -4.67 6.23
C LEU A 113 1.23 -3.24 6.14
N VAL A 114 0.53 -2.29 6.75
CA VAL A 114 1.02 -0.91 6.88
C VAL A 114 2.34 -0.88 7.65
N VAL A 115 2.37 -1.50 8.84
CA VAL A 115 3.57 -1.54 9.71
C VAL A 115 4.72 -2.27 9.02
N GLU A 116 4.46 -3.45 8.44
CA GLU A 116 5.48 -4.24 7.75
C GLU A 116 6.03 -3.49 6.51
N SER A 117 5.20 -2.72 5.81
CA SER A 117 5.63 -1.88 4.69
C SER A 117 6.58 -0.77 5.14
N VAL A 118 6.27 -0.10 6.23
CA VAL A 118 7.16 0.92 6.82
C VAL A 118 8.47 0.31 7.29
N GLN A 119 8.43 -0.84 7.95
CA GLN A 119 9.63 -1.58 8.36
C GLN A 119 10.45 -2.07 7.15
N ALA A 120 9.80 -2.31 6.01
CA ALA A 120 10.45 -2.64 4.75
C ALA A 120 11.08 -1.42 4.06
N GLY A 121 10.83 -0.20 4.56
CA GLY A 121 11.37 1.05 4.04
C GLY A 121 10.40 1.85 3.16
N ALA A 122 9.13 1.46 3.05
CA ALA A 122 8.14 2.25 2.33
C ALA A 122 7.94 3.62 2.98
N ARG A 123 7.85 4.67 2.16
CA ARG A 123 7.57 6.05 2.59
C ARG A 123 6.10 6.42 2.56
N GLY A 124 5.26 5.55 1.99
CA GLY A 124 3.82 5.77 1.99
C GLY A 124 3.04 4.49 1.78
N TYR A 125 1.76 4.55 2.16
CA TYR A 125 0.81 3.44 2.02
C TYR A 125 -0.56 4.02 1.71
N VAL A 126 -1.13 3.58 0.59
CA VAL A 126 -2.41 4.07 0.07
C VAL A 126 -3.24 2.87 -0.39
N VAL A 127 -4.53 2.87 -0.06
CA VAL A 127 -5.45 1.83 -0.53
C VAL A 127 -5.93 2.17 -1.94
N LYS A 128 -6.10 1.17 -2.82
CA LYS A 128 -6.48 1.34 -4.24
C LYS A 128 -7.87 1.97 -4.48
N ASP A 129 -8.65 2.23 -3.43
CA ASP A 129 -9.93 2.97 -3.48
C ASP A 129 -9.77 4.49 -3.34
N VAL A 130 -8.53 4.98 -3.17
CA VAL A 130 -8.22 6.41 -3.09
C VAL A 130 -8.54 7.13 -4.41
N ASP A 131 -8.95 8.39 -4.31
CA ASP A 131 -9.14 9.20 -5.51
C ASP A 131 -7.79 9.58 -6.16
N THR A 132 -7.86 9.91 -7.45
CA THR A 132 -6.68 10.26 -8.25
C THR A 132 -5.90 11.44 -7.67
N THR A 133 -6.59 12.44 -7.13
CA THR A 133 -5.97 13.65 -6.58
C THR A 133 -5.13 13.33 -5.36
N GLU A 134 -5.62 12.47 -4.48
CA GLU A 134 -4.88 12.01 -3.31
C GLU A 134 -3.69 11.15 -3.69
N LEU A 135 -3.83 10.24 -4.67
CA LEU A 135 -2.73 9.44 -5.18
C LEU A 135 -1.60 10.32 -5.75
N VAL A 136 -1.95 11.30 -6.59
CA VAL A 136 -0.98 12.26 -7.16
C VAL A 136 -0.29 13.06 -6.05
N ARG A 137 -1.03 13.50 -5.03
CA ARG A 137 -0.47 14.20 -3.87
C ARG A 137 0.51 13.31 -3.10
N ALA A 138 0.16 12.04 -2.87
CA ALA A 138 1.02 11.06 -2.20
C ALA A 138 2.32 10.81 -2.98
N ILE A 139 2.24 10.66 -4.31
CA ILE A 139 3.42 10.52 -5.18
C ILE A 139 4.35 11.72 -5.05
N ARG A 140 3.81 12.93 -5.12
CA ARG A 140 4.58 14.16 -4.98
C ARG A 140 5.25 14.28 -3.61
N ALA A 141 4.55 13.93 -2.53
CA ALA A 141 5.10 13.91 -1.18
C ALA A 141 6.27 12.92 -1.07
N VAL A 142 6.06 11.68 -1.51
CA VAL A 142 7.09 10.63 -1.48
C VAL A 142 8.31 11.00 -2.34
N SER A 143 8.10 11.66 -3.48
CA SER A 143 9.20 12.11 -4.35
C SER A 143 10.10 13.18 -3.70
N ARG A 144 9.56 13.95 -2.74
CA ARG A 144 10.31 14.93 -1.93
C ARG A 144 10.95 14.32 -0.68
N GLY A 145 10.78 13.01 -0.48
CA GLY A 145 11.26 12.33 0.72
C GLY A 145 10.32 12.43 1.93
N GLU A 146 9.14 13.00 1.75
CA GLU A 146 8.10 13.09 2.77
C GLU A 146 7.34 11.75 2.89
N SER A 147 6.66 11.55 4.02
CA SER A 147 5.79 10.38 4.22
C SER A 147 4.37 10.67 3.69
N ALA A 148 3.75 9.65 3.09
CA ALA A 148 2.39 9.73 2.57
C ALA A 148 1.56 8.55 3.08
N PHE A 149 0.80 8.78 4.14
CA PHE A 149 -0.11 7.80 4.73
C PHE A 149 -1.51 8.41 4.79
N ASP A 150 -2.52 7.67 4.37
CA ASP A 150 -3.89 8.07 4.62
C ASP A 150 -4.22 8.02 6.13
N ALA A 151 -5.35 8.59 6.55
CA ALA A 151 -5.73 8.66 7.96
C ALA A 151 -5.84 7.28 8.61
N ARG A 152 -6.22 6.25 7.84
CA ARG A 152 -6.36 4.87 8.30
C ARG A 152 -5.00 4.24 8.55
N SER A 153 -4.08 4.37 7.59
CA SER A 153 -2.71 3.88 7.69
C SER A 153 -1.93 4.58 8.80
N ALA A 154 -2.10 5.89 8.96
CA ALA A 154 -1.52 6.65 10.06
C ALA A 154 -2.02 6.15 11.43
N SER A 155 -3.32 5.88 11.55
CA SER A 155 -3.91 5.31 12.77
C SER A 155 -3.37 3.90 13.09
N ALA A 156 -3.14 3.07 12.06
CA ALA A 156 -2.53 1.75 12.22
C ALA A 156 -1.10 1.85 12.79
N MET A 157 -0.31 2.80 12.29
CA MET A 157 1.05 3.07 12.78
C MET A 157 1.03 3.52 14.25
N VAL A 158 0.15 4.45 14.61
CA VAL A 158 0.02 4.94 16.00
C VAL A 158 -0.35 3.79 16.94
N ARG A 159 -1.31 2.95 16.56
CA ARG A 159 -1.68 1.77 17.36
C ARG A 159 -0.49 0.82 17.57
N SER A 160 0.30 0.58 16.53
CA SER A 160 1.49 -0.27 16.62
C SER A 160 2.58 0.31 17.54
N LEU A 161 2.79 1.64 17.51
CA LEU A 161 3.78 2.33 18.35
C LEU A 161 3.35 2.43 19.82
N SER A 162 2.05 2.47 20.08
CA SER A 162 1.50 2.57 21.44
C SER A 162 1.58 1.28 22.26
N GLY A 163 2.34 0.27 21.80
CA GLY A 163 2.48 -1.02 22.48
C GLY A 163 1.19 -1.84 22.49
N GLY A 164 0.22 -1.44 21.68
CA GLY A 164 -0.93 -2.30 21.36
C GLY A 164 -0.38 -3.57 20.75
N VAL A 165 -0.64 -4.71 21.40
CA VAL A 165 -0.35 -6.04 20.87
C VAL A 165 -0.74 -6.03 19.39
N PRO A 166 0.17 -6.38 18.46
CA PRO A 166 -0.17 -6.42 17.04
C PRO A 166 -1.48 -7.16 16.89
N ASP A 167 -2.40 -6.63 16.07
CA ASP A 167 -3.74 -7.20 15.86
C ASP A 167 -3.71 -8.65 15.31
N ARG A 168 -2.52 -9.24 15.26
CA ARG A 168 -2.24 -10.65 14.97
C ARG A 168 -2.92 -11.60 15.97
N GLU A 169 -3.14 -11.18 17.19
CA GLU A 169 -3.62 -12.04 18.27
C GLU A 169 -5.05 -11.70 18.71
N ARG A 170 -5.57 -10.53 18.32
CA ARG A 170 -6.95 -10.19 18.64
C ARG A 170 -7.87 -10.53 17.48
N LEU A 171 -8.83 -11.38 17.77
CA LEU A 171 -9.95 -11.61 16.87
C LEU A 171 -10.76 -10.31 16.75
N THR A 172 -11.17 -9.96 15.53
CA THR A 172 -12.12 -8.86 15.32
C THR A 172 -13.46 -9.23 15.98
N GLU A 173 -14.31 -8.25 16.27
CA GLU A 173 -15.65 -8.52 16.81
C GLU A 173 -16.40 -9.55 15.96
N ARG A 174 -16.28 -9.44 14.64
CA ARG A 174 -16.92 -10.37 13.72
C ARG A 174 -16.34 -11.80 13.78
N GLU A 175 -15.02 -11.92 13.96
CA GLU A 175 -14.38 -13.21 14.19
C GLU A 175 -14.72 -13.77 15.57
N LEU A 176 -14.88 -12.92 16.59
CA LEU A 176 -15.38 -13.33 17.91
C LEU A 176 -16.82 -13.84 17.85
N ASP A 177 -17.71 -13.18 17.11
CA ASP A 177 -19.08 -13.64 16.91
C ASP A 177 -19.10 -15.00 16.23
N VAL A 178 -18.31 -15.16 15.15
CA VAL A 178 -18.14 -16.44 14.47
C VAL A 178 -17.58 -17.50 15.42
N LEU A 179 -16.57 -17.17 16.21
CA LEU A 179 -15.95 -18.07 17.17
C LEU A 179 -16.93 -18.53 18.26
N ARG A 180 -17.75 -17.63 18.81
CA ARG A 180 -18.80 -17.97 19.78
C ARG A 180 -19.80 -18.98 19.21
N LEU A 181 -20.21 -18.78 17.96
CA LEU A 181 -21.11 -19.68 17.28
C LEU A 181 -20.44 -21.03 16.90
N LEU A 182 -19.15 -20.98 16.57
CA LEU A 182 -18.31 -22.17 16.41
C LEU A 182 -18.25 -23.02 17.70
N ALA A 183 -18.08 -22.38 18.85
CA ALA A 183 -18.06 -23.05 20.14
C ALA A 183 -19.39 -23.73 20.50
N ARG A 184 -20.49 -23.18 20.00
CA ARG A 184 -21.82 -23.79 20.08
C ARG A 184 -22.02 -24.96 19.10
N GLY A 185 -21.05 -25.31 18.28
CA GLY A 185 -21.10 -26.42 17.34
C GLY A 185 -21.85 -26.13 16.04
N LEU A 186 -22.22 -24.87 15.73
CA LEU A 186 -22.98 -24.52 14.55
C LEU A 186 -22.17 -24.73 13.26
N SER A 187 -22.81 -25.22 12.19
CA SER A 187 -22.21 -25.29 10.86
C SER A 187 -22.02 -23.89 10.25
N ASN A 188 -21.12 -23.74 9.23
CA ASN A 188 -20.92 -22.44 8.56
C ASN A 188 -22.22 -21.89 7.97
N ARG A 189 -23.09 -22.75 7.46
CA ARG A 189 -24.43 -22.36 6.97
C ARG A 189 -25.31 -21.80 8.08
N ALA A 190 -25.33 -22.48 9.26
CA ALA A 190 -26.10 -22.02 10.41
C ALA A 190 -25.55 -20.70 10.99
N ILE A 191 -24.23 -20.57 11.07
CA ILE A 191 -23.55 -19.31 11.45
C ILE A 191 -23.91 -18.19 10.47
N GLY A 192 -23.91 -18.48 9.17
CA GLY A 192 -24.29 -17.49 8.15
C GLY A 192 -25.74 -17.01 8.34
N ALA A 193 -26.68 -17.92 8.62
CA ALA A 193 -28.05 -17.55 8.91
C ALA A 193 -28.19 -16.69 10.17
N GLU A 194 -27.49 -17.05 11.27
CA GLU A 194 -27.51 -16.30 12.54
C GLU A 194 -26.92 -14.91 12.41
N LEU A 195 -25.85 -14.75 11.59
CA LEU A 195 -25.13 -13.50 11.43
C LEU A 195 -25.55 -12.69 10.20
N PHE A 196 -26.55 -13.14 9.45
CA PHE A 196 -27.04 -12.51 8.22
C PHE A 196 -25.94 -12.31 7.15
N ILE A 197 -25.05 -13.30 6.97
CA ILE A 197 -24.00 -13.31 5.97
C ILE A 197 -23.97 -14.64 5.20
N SER A 198 -23.32 -14.64 4.02
CA SER A 198 -23.18 -15.85 3.21
C SER A 198 -22.30 -16.91 3.89
N GLU A 199 -22.55 -18.19 3.57
CA GLU A 199 -21.69 -19.29 4.04
C GLU A 199 -20.22 -19.10 3.60
N THR A 200 -19.99 -18.51 2.42
CA THR A 200 -18.66 -18.19 1.91
C THR A 200 -17.98 -17.15 2.80
N THR A 201 -18.72 -16.13 3.23
CA THR A 201 -18.21 -15.10 4.15
C THR A 201 -17.86 -15.71 5.51
N VAL A 202 -18.66 -16.65 6.00
CA VAL A 202 -18.34 -17.39 7.24
C VAL A 202 -17.05 -18.21 7.07
N LYS A 203 -16.89 -18.93 5.95
CA LYS A 203 -15.65 -19.69 5.65
C LYS A 203 -14.42 -18.77 5.67
N PHE A 204 -14.54 -17.56 5.12
CA PHE A 204 -13.48 -16.56 5.16
C PHE A 204 -13.12 -16.15 6.61
N HIS A 205 -14.10 -15.82 7.45
CA HIS A 205 -13.87 -15.49 8.87
C HIS A 205 -13.29 -16.66 9.66
N VAL A 206 -13.77 -17.89 9.42
CA VAL A 206 -13.22 -19.10 10.05
C VAL A 206 -11.76 -19.32 9.66
N GLY A 207 -11.41 -19.15 8.39
CA GLY A 207 -10.01 -19.23 7.94
C GLY A 207 -9.12 -18.21 8.64
N ASN A 208 -9.58 -16.96 8.73
CA ASN A 208 -8.85 -15.89 9.40
C ASN A 208 -8.66 -16.12 10.89
N LEU A 209 -9.72 -16.51 11.62
CA LEU A 209 -9.61 -16.78 13.05
C LEU A 209 -8.70 -17.98 13.34
N MET A 210 -8.76 -19.05 12.53
CA MET A 210 -7.88 -20.22 12.68
C MET A 210 -6.41 -19.82 12.46
N ARG A 211 -6.13 -18.98 11.46
CA ARG A 211 -4.80 -18.44 11.22
C ARG A 211 -4.30 -17.59 12.39
N LYS A 212 -5.17 -16.70 12.94
CA LYS A 212 -4.84 -15.84 14.09
C LYS A 212 -4.57 -16.65 15.36
N LEU A 213 -5.34 -17.72 15.57
CA LEU A 213 -5.15 -18.63 16.70
C LEU A 213 -4.03 -19.68 16.47
N MET A 214 -3.36 -19.65 15.30
CA MET A 214 -2.28 -20.57 14.94
C MET A 214 -2.69 -22.05 15.00
N VAL A 215 -3.91 -22.36 14.54
CA VAL A 215 -4.48 -23.72 14.57
C VAL A 215 -4.95 -24.17 13.19
N SER A 216 -4.98 -25.48 12.96
CA SER A 216 -5.34 -26.08 11.68
C SER A 216 -6.75 -26.66 11.65
N ARG A 217 -7.34 -26.88 12.82
CA ARG A 217 -8.64 -27.55 12.96
C ARG A 217 -9.61 -26.70 13.76
N ARG A 218 -10.89 -26.77 13.37
CA ARG A 218 -11.99 -26.04 14.01
C ARG A 218 -12.09 -26.29 15.52
N ALA A 219 -11.93 -27.54 15.95
CA ALA A 219 -11.97 -27.91 17.37
C ALA A 219 -10.78 -27.32 18.15
N GLU A 220 -9.62 -27.24 17.51
CA GLU A 220 -8.42 -26.60 18.09
C GLU A 220 -8.65 -25.10 18.28
N ALA A 221 -9.38 -24.43 17.35
CA ALA A 221 -9.69 -23.02 17.48
C ALA A 221 -10.55 -22.72 18.71
N VAL A 222 -11.57 -23.52 18.97
CA VAL A 222 -12.41 -23.41 20.17
C VAL A 222 -11.58 -23.64 21.43
N TYR A 223 -10.77 -24.70 21.45
CA TYR A 223 -9.90 -25.00 22.58
C TYR A 223 -8.89 -23.87 22.87
N ALA A 224 -8.21 -23.38 21.84
CA ALA A 224 -7.26 -22.29 21.97
C ALA A 224 -7.94 -21.01 22.49
N ALA A 225 -9.12 -20.69 21.98
CA ALA A 225 -9.89 -19.54 22.40
C ALA A 225 -10.34 -19.62 23.86
N THR A 226 -10.75 -20.80 24.33
CA THR A 226 -11.08 -21.03 25.75
C THR A 226 -9.86 -20.84 26.65
N LYS A 227 -8.68 -21.34 26.23
CA LYS A 227 -7.42 -21.10 26.98
C LYS A 227 -7.01 -19.64 27.07
N LEU A 228 -7.33 -18.86 26.05
CA LEU A 228 -7.02 -17.42 25.97
C LEU A 228 -8.09 -16.55 26.65
N GLY A 229 -9.16 -17.13 27.20
CA GLY A 229 -10.24 -16.39 27.85
C GLY A 229 -11.11 -15.58 26.87
N LEU A 230 -11.18 -16.00 25.60
CA LEU A 230 -11.96 -15.34 24.56
C LEU A 230 -13.40 -15.88 24.45
N LEU A 231 -13.66 -17.00 25.12
CA LEU A 231 -14.97 -17.71 25.21
C LEU A 231 -15.39 -17.85 26.65
#